data_a6c193b426bdfcbcb0e56f23ef2c1e79
#
_entry.id   a6c193b426bdfcbcb0e56f23ef2c1e79
#
_cell.length_a   1.000
_cell.length_b   1.000
_cell.length_c   1.000
_cell.angle_alpha   90.00
_cell.angle_beta   90.00
_cell.angle_gamma   90.00
#
_symmetry.space_group_name_H-M   'P 1'
#
loop_
_entity.id
_entity.type
_entity.pdbx_description
1 polymer ?
#
loop_
_entity_poly.entity_id
_entity_poly.type
_entity_poly.pdbx_seq_one_letter_code
_entity_poly.pdbx_strand_id
1 'polypeptide(L)'
;VSVRGGHLASNLGVVELTVALHRVFCFPEDKIVFDVGHQCYAHKLLSDRAERFSTLRSRGGISGFPKRSESPYDSYETGHAGTAISAALGIAKARDLKGEDFCVIALVGDGSFNNGLIYEALNSLKILKTRILIVLNDNGMSISPTVGGTHEVLSELKEGNGPLADVALFERYGLHYMGVYNGNDLSELLPAMEQAKSLLSTQSVLLHVTTRKGQGYVFCEQRPDRTHGVSPNRPGKEYSAALGEELTALAEKDPRIVAVTAAMTDSLGLRPFFNAFPERAFDVGICEEHACVLSAALATEGMHPYYAIYSTFLQRAYDEVIHDVCGQNLPATFCIDRAGITGADGETHQGVFDLSYLAPVPNLTIAIPSNISEFRAMLRLSASYPAPPAIRYPREGEEGEFLPVEIGKFAVLRSNTTDIIIYAAG
;
A
#
# COMPACT_ATOMS: atom_id res chain seq x y z
N VAL A 1 -10.14 -11.42 -14.62
CA VAL A 1 -9.63 -11.26 -13.23
C VAL A 1 -9.86 -12.53 -12.42
N SER A 2 -11.05 -13.11 -12.39
CA SER A 2 -11.36 -14.33 -11.62
C SER A 2 -10.46 -15.55 -11.96
N VAL A 3 -9.97 -15.62 -13.19
CA VAL A 3 -9.12 -16.74 -13.67
C VAL A 3 -7.63 -16.46 -13.45
N ARG A 4 -7.20 -15.19 -13.60
CA ARG A 4 -5.79 -14.82 -13.61
C ARG A 4 -5.31 -14.09 -12.36
N GLY A 5 -6.24 -13.77 -11.48
CA GLY A 5 -5.98 -12.92 -10.33
C GLY A 5 -6.01 -11.43 -10.67
N GLY A 6 -5.86 -10.61 -9.63
CA GLY A 6 -5.85 -9.15 -9.71
C GLY A 6 -6.85 -8.49 -8.77
N HIS A 7 -6.98 -7.18 -8.87
CA HIS A 7 -7.79 -6.37 -7.96
C HIS A 7 -9.23 -6.25 -8.49
N LEU A 8 -10.14 -7.12 -8.04
CA LEU A 8 -11.49 -7.19 -8.58
C LEU A 8 -12.40 -6.09 -8.00
N ALA A 9 -12.57 -6.05 -6.68
CA ALA A 9 -13.51 -5.13 -6.04
C ALA A 9 -13.16 -3.65 -6.27
N SER A 10 -11.87 -3.30 -6.22
CA SER A 10 -11.41 -1.92 -6.47
C SER A 10 -11.71 -1.46 -7.89
N ASN A 11 -11.59 -2.35 -8.89
CA ASN A 11 -11.90 -2.01 -10.28
C ASN A 11 -13.41 -1.91 -10.55
N LEU A 12 -14.21 -2.79 -9.97
CA LEU A 12 -15.66 -2.73 -10.10
C LEU A 12 -16.23 -1.44 -9.49
N GLY A 13 -15.65 -0.98 -8.37
CA GLY A 13 -16.09 0.23 -7.70
C GLY A 13 -15.89 1.53 -8.48
N VAL A 14 -15.00 1.54 -9.48
CA VAL A 14 -14.62 2.76 -10.22
C VAL A 14 -14.96 2.71 -11.71
N VAL A 15 -15.83 1.81 -12.14
CA VAL A 15 -16.20 1.69 -13.57
C VAL A 15 -16.86 2.97 -14.06
N GLU A 16 -17.92 3.42 -13.40
CA GLU A 16 -18.66 4.63 -13.77
C GLU A 16 -17.75 5.87 -13.67
N LEU A 17 -16.97 5.96 -12.61
CA LEU A 17 -15.99 7.04 -12.42
C LEU A 17 -14.98 7.10 -13.58
N THR A 18 -14.44 5.95 -14.01
CA THR A 18 -13.49 5.86 -15.12
C THR A 18 -14.16 6.20 -16.45
N VAL A 19 -15.39 5.74 -16.68
CA VAL A 19 -16.19 6.09 -17.87
C VAL A 19 -16.43 7.59 -17.94
N ALA A 20 -16.81 8.22 -16.83
CA ALA A 20 -17.03 9.65 -16.75
C ALA A 20 -15.74 10.45 -17.06
N LEU A 21 -14.60 10.03 -16.52
CA LEU A 21 -13.29 10.61 -16.82
C LEU A 21 -12.98 10.54 -18.33
N HIS A 22 -13.15 9.37 -18.96
CA HIS A 22 -12.93 9.19 -20.41
C HIS A 22 -13.94 9.94 -21.28
N ARG A 23 -15.12 10.26 -20.75
CA ARG A 23 -16.15 11.03 -21.46
C ARG A 23 -15.87 12.52 -21.46
N VAL A 24 -15.34 13.03 -20.35
CA VAL A 24 -15.13 14.49 -20.17
C VAL A 24 -13.73 14.92 -20.60
N PHE A 25 -12.72 14.11 -20.37
CA PHE A 25 -11.32 14.40 -20.69
C PHE A 25 -10.85 13.68 -21.96
N CYS A 26 -9.92 14.28 -22.68
CA CYS A 26 -9.42 13.81 -23.97
C CYS A 26 -8.09 13.07 -23.77
N PHE A 27 -8.11 11.83 -23.30
CA PHE A 27 -6.90 11.01 -23.22
C PHE A 27 -6.49 10.49 -24.61
N PRO A 28 -5.19 10.43 -24.94
CA PRO A 28 -4.01 10.65 -24.09
C PRO A 28 -3.47 12.09 -24.06
N GLU A 29 -4.15 13.08 -24.68
CA GLU A 29 -3.74 14.49 -24.63
C GLU A 29 -3.78 15.00 -23.20
N ASP A 30 -4.94 14.91 -22.54
CA ASP A 30 -5.06 15.09 -21.09
C ASP A 30 -4.33 13.95 -20.37
N LYS A 31 -3.81 14.19 -19.17
CA LYS A 31 -2.98 13.23 -18.43
C LYS A 31 -3.69 12.76 -17.18
N ILE A 32 -3.70 11.44 -16.99
CA ILE A 32 -4.20 10.82 -15.76
C ILE A 32 -3.10 10.05 -15.05
N VAL A 33 -3.02 10.25 -13.72
CA VAL A 33 -2.16 9.49 -12.82
C VAL A 33 -3.04 8.78 -11.81
N PHE A 34 -2.95 7.48 -11.76
CA PHE A 34 -3.64 6.65 -10.76
C PHE A 34 -2.75 6.47 -9.54
N ASP A 35 -3.25 6.77 -8.35
CA ASP A 35 -2.54 6.41 -7.13
C ASP A 35 -2.60 4.89 -6.90
N VAL A 36 -1.50 4.26 -6.53
CA VAL A 36 -1.31 2.81 -6.59
C VAL A 36 -1.49 2.23 -8.01
N GLY A 37 -2.58 2.56 -8.67
CA GLY A 37 -2.89 2.12 -10.03
C GLY A 37 -3.55 0.75 -10.16
N HIS A 38 -3.85 0.08 -9.05
CA HIS A 38 -4.52 -1.22 -9.05
C HIS A 38 -5.97 -1.17 -9.56
N GLN A 39 -6.58 0.01 -9.64
CA GLN A 39 -7.95 0.28 -10.10
C GLN A 39 -8.01 0.74 -11.57
N CYS A 40 -6.97 0.49 -12.38
CA CYS A 40 -6.86 0.98 -13.76
C CYS A 40 -7.47 0.08 -14.84
N TYR A 41 -8.18 -1.01 -14.48
CA TYR A 41 -8.63 -2.00 -15.48
C TYR A 41 -9.70 -1.44 -16.43
N ALA A 42 -10.65 -0.66 -15.93
CA ALA A 42 -11.63 0.03 -16.79
C ALA A 42 -10.93 1.00 -17.75
N HIS A 43 -9.91 1.74 -17.28
CA HIS A 43 -9.08 2.60 -18.13
C HIS A 43 -8.35 1.82 -19.23
N LYS A 44 -7.80 0.63 -18.89
CA LYS A 44 -7.16 -0.24 -19.90
C LYS A 44 -8.17 -0.75 -20.94
N LEU A 45 -9.40 -1.06 -20.54
CA LEU A 45 -10.47 -1.48 -21.46
C LEU A 45 -10.99 -0.35 -22.36
N LEU A 46 -11.03 0.89 -21.86
CA LEU A 46 -11.48 2.07 -22.60
C LEU A 46 -10.38 2.69 -23.50
N SER A 47 -9.14 2.25 -23.30
CA SER A 47 -8.01 2.64 -24.15
C SER A 47 -7.73 1.57 -25.24
N ASP A 48 -6.50 1.47 -25.71
CA ASP A 48 -6.05 0.59 -26.80
C ASP A 48 -5.79 -0.88 -26.40
N ARG A 49 -6.20 -1.31 -25.17
CA ARG A 49 -5.84 -2.63 -24.60
C ARG A 49 -7.01 -3.60 -24.43
N ALA A 50 -8.20 -3.26 -24.92
CA ALA A 50 -9.39 -4.11 -24.76
C ALA A 50 -9.20 -5.52 -25.34
N GLU A 51 -8.63 -5.65 -26.54
CA GLU A 51 -8.39 -6.92 -27.20
C GLU A 51 -7.36 -7.81 -26.46
N ARG A 52 -6.38 -7.16 -25.83
CA ARG A 52 -5.32 -7.83 -25.05
C ARG A 52 -5.69 -8.06 -23.59
N PHE A 53 -6.87 -7.66 -23.14
CA PHE A 53 -7.24 -7.71 -21.73
C PHE A 53 -7.27 -9.14 -21.15
N SER A 54 -7.50 -10.16 -21.98
CA SER A 54 -7.40 -11.57 -21.58
C SER A 54 -5.98 -11.98 -21.12
N THR A 55 -4.95 -11.19 -21.44
CA THR A 55 -3.55 -11.42 -21.06
C THR A 55 -3.14 -10.67 -19.78
N LEU A 56 -4.10 -10.04 -19.08
CA LEU A 56 -3.83 -9.27 -17.86
C LEU A 56 -3.02 -10.10 -16.84
N ARG A 57 -1.93 -9.52 -16.33
CA ARG A 57 -1.02 -10.14 -15.33
C ARG A 57 -0.38 -11.46 -15.78
N SER A 58 -0.31 -11.71 -17.08
CA SER A 58 0.39 -12.87 -17.63
C SER A 58 1.77 -12.48 -18.16
N ARG A 59 2.70 -13.44 -18.19
CA ARG A 59 4.01 -13.22 -18.80
C ARG A 59 3.86 -12.79 -20.26
N GLY A 60 4.46 -11.67 -20.63
CA GLY A 60 4.32 -11.07 -21.98
C GLY A 60 2.94 -10.46 -22.28
N GLY A 61 2.03 -10.45 -21.32
CA GLY A 61 0.74 -9.79 -21.39
C GLY A 61 0.77 -8.37 -20.84
N ILE A 62 -0.43 -7.81 -20.58
CA ILE A 62 -0.55 -6.47 -20.00
C ILE A 62 -0.42 -6.49 -18.48
N SER A 63 0.20 -5.44 -17.92
CA SER A 63 0.40 -5.24 -16.48
C SER A 63 -0.93 -5.05 -15.74
N GLY A 64 -0.95 -5.41 -14.46
CA GLY A 64 -2.06 -5.10 -13.54
C GLY A 64 -2.06 -3.65 -13.04
N PHE A 65 -1.08 -2.84 -13.46
CA PHE A 65 -0.89 -1.43 -13.10
C PHE A 65 -0.67 -0.60 -14.37
N PRO A 66 -0.76 0.74 -14.31
CA PRO A 66 -0.39 1.59 -15.44
C PRO A 66 1.03 1.31 -15.90
N LYS A 67 1.23 1.24 -17.23
CA LYS A 67 2.51 0.91 -17.85
C LYS A 67 2.72 1.73 -19.11
N ARG A 68 3.65 2.69 -19.08
CA ARG A 68 3.93 3.62 -20.19
C ARG A 68 4.39 2.92 -21.46
N SER A 69 5.11 1.81 -21.31
CA SER A 69 5.56 1.01 -22.45
C SER A 69 4.44 0.19 -23.12
N GLU A 70 3.27 0.08 -22.50
CA GLU A 70 2.11 -0.60 -23.06
C GLU A 70 1.21 0.32 -23.86
N SER A 71 1.09 1.59 -23.44
CA SER A 71 0.11 2.52 -24.02
C SER A 71 0.45 3.99 -23.71
N PRO A 72 0.24 4.93 -24.67
CA PRO A 72 0.37 6.35 -24.42
C PRO A 72 -0.71 6.90 -23.45
N TYR A 73 -1.78 6.15 -23.19
CA TYR A 73 -2.82 6.52 -22.23
C TYR A 73 -2.32 6.44 -20.77
N ASP A 74 -1.28 5.68 -20.48
CA ASP A 74 -0.66 5.59 -19.15
C ASP A 74 0.41 6.69 -18.99
N SER A 75 0.02 7.82 -18.43
CA SER A 75 0.88 9.01 -18.32
C SER A 75 2.03 8.81 -17.33
N TYR A 76 1.85 7.98 -16.30
CA TYR A 76 2.83 7.70 -15.25
C TYR A 76 2.65 6.29 -14.71
N GLU A 77 3.75 5.60 -14.41
CA GLU A 77 3.72 4.26 -13.82
C GLU A 77 3.62 4.37 -12.30
N THR A 78 2.70 3.61 -11.71
CA THR A 78 2.48 3.56 -10.25
C THR A 78 2.41 2.11 -9.78
N GLY A 79 2.45 1.92 -8.48
CA GLY A 79 2.37 0.62 -7.81
C GLY A 79 2.23 0.79 -6.30
N HIS A 80 2.90 1.81 -5.74
CA HIS A 80 2.83 2.18 -4.34
C HIS A 80 1.96 3.42 -4.13
N ALA A 81 1.31 3.50 -2.96
CA ALA A 81 0.40 4.58 -2.62
C ALA A 81 1.11 5.93 -2.40
N GLY A 82 0.35 7.03 -2.52
CA GLY A 82 0.77 8.38 -2.12
C GLY A 82 1.49 9.18 -3.20
N THR A 83 1.85 8.60 -4.34
CA THR A 83 2.72 9.28 -5.32
C THR A 83 1.97 10.11 -6.38
N ALA A 84 0.67 9.87 -6.57
CA ALA A 84 -0.06 10.40 -7.72
C ALA A 84 -0.15 11.92 -7.75
N ILE A 85 -0.36 12.59 -6.61
CA ILE A 85 -0.46 14.06 -6.58
C ILE A 85 0.89 14.69 -6.92
N SER A 86 1.99 14.18 -6.35
CA SER A 86 3.34 14.66 -6.67
C SER A 86 3.67 14.49 -8.16
N ALA A 87 3.35 13.33 -8.74
CA ALA A 87 3.55 13.06 -10.16
C ALA A 87 2.69 13.98 -11.03
N ALA A 88 1.41 14.18 -10.69
CA ALA A 88 0.52 15.10 -11.38
C ALA A 88 1.02 16.55 -11.34
N LEU A 89 1.53 17.01 -10.18
CA LEU A 89 2.14 18.34 -10.05
C LEU A 89 3.37 18.49 -10.95
N GLY A 90 4.22 17.47 -11.02
CA GLY A 90 5.39 17.47 -11.93
C GLY A 90 4.99 17.55 -13.38
N ILE A 91 3.99 16.77 -13.82
CA ILE A 91 3.46 16.78 -15.18
C ILE A 91 2.83 18.16 -15.50
N ALA A 92 2.00 18.69 -14.59
CA ALA A 92 1.35 19.98 -14.77
C ALA A 92 2.36 21.12 -14.84
N LYS A 93 3.40 21.08 -14.01
CA LYS A 93 4.47 22.09 -14.06
C LYS A 93 5.27 22.01 -15.35
N ALA A 94 5.54 20.81 -15.86
CA ALA A 94 6.17 20.63 -17.18
C ALA A 94 5.30 21.18 -18.31
N ARG A 95 3.97 20.96 -18.28
CA ARG A 95 3.01 21.58 -19.17
C ARG A 95 3.13 23.09 -19.16
N ASP A 96 3.09 23.72 -17.98
CA ASP A 96 3.15 25.17 -17.82
C ASP A 96 4.45 25.75 -18.38
N LEU A 97 5.59 25.09 -18.12
CA LEU A 97 6.91 25.51 -18.63
C LEU A 97 7.04 25.41 -20.15
N LYS A 98 6.29 24.49 -20.77
CA LYS A 98 6.25 24.35 -22.25
C LYS A 98 5.22 25.25 -22.92
N GLY A 99 4.35 25.93 -22.14
CA GLY A 99 3.24 26.71 -22.67
C GLY A 99 2.13 25.85 -23.30
N GLU A 100 2.01 24.59 -22.88
CA GLU A 100 0.95 23.67 -23.29
C GLU A 100 -0.27 23.86 -22.37
N ASP A 101 -1.45 23.40 -22.81
CA ASP A 101 -2.70 23.58 -22.06
C ASP A 101 -3.56 22.29 -22.08
N PHE A 102 -3.07 21.24 -21.45
CA PHE A 102 -3.83 20.02 -21.23
C PHE A 102 -4.19 19.85 -19.74
N CYS A 103 -5.26 19.11 -19.46
CA CYS A 103 -5.65 18.81 -18.11
C CYS A 103 -4.74 17.72 -17.50
N VAL A 104 -4.47 17.83 -16.20
CA VAL A 104 -3.75 16.80 -15.42
C VAL A 104 -4.60 16.37 -14.24
N ILE A 105 -4.88 15.07 -14.18
CA ILE A 105 -5.77 14.45 -13.21
C ILE A 105 -4.96 13.48 -12.33
N ALA A 106 -5.11 13.58 -11.00
CA ALA A 106 -4.68 12.58 -10.04
C ALA A 106 -5.89 11.87 -9.46
N LEU A 107 -6.03 10.56 -9.69
CA LEU A 107 -7.07 9.73 -9.08
C LEU A 107 -6.49 9.05 -7.83
N VAL A 108 -6.97 9.43 -6.65
CA VAL A 108 -6.44 9.02 -5.35
C VAL A 108 -7.54 8.36 -4.53
N GLY A 109 -7.26 7.20 -3.94
CA GLY A 109 -8.18 6.55 -2.98
C GLY A 109 -8.05 7.15 -1.58
N ASP A 110 -9.12 7.08 -0.79
CA ASP A 110 -9.17 7.53 0.60
C ASP A 110 -8.10 6.86 1.49
N GLY A 111 -7.82 5.57 1.29
CA GLY A 111 -6.74 4.87 1.98
C GLY A 111 -5.36 5.46 1.69
N SER A 112 -5.08 5.83 0.44
CA SER A 112 -3.84 6.48 0.04
C SER A 112 -3.75 7.94 0.52
N PHE A 113 -4.90 8.58 0.73
CA PHE A 113 -4.96 9.97 1.16
C PHE A 113 -4.43 10.20 2.59
N ASN A 114 -4.23 9.13 3.36
CA ASN A 114 -3.58 9.16 4.67
C ASN A 114 -2.04 9.25 4.58
N ASN A 115 -1.44 8.96 3.43
CA ASN A 115 0.01 8.91 3.28
C ASN A 115 0.67 10.30 3.38
N GLY A 116 1.81 10.39 4.07
CA GLY A 116 2.53 11.64 4.31
C GLY A 116 2.89 12.39 3.03
N LEU A 117 3.32 11.68 1.97
CA LEU A 117 3.69 12.28 0.67
C LEU A 117 2.52 13.04 0.01
N ILE A 118 1.27 12.66 0.28
CA ILE A 118 0.09 13.43 -0.16
C ILE A 118 0.11 14.84 0.43
N TYR A 119 0.38 14.95 1.74
CA TYR A 119 0.42 16.25 2.42
C TYR A 119 1.62 17.11 2.00
N GLU A 120 2.76 16.50 1.71
CA GLU A 120 3.92 17.18 1.11
C GLU A 120 3.55 17.76 -0.26
N ALA A 121 2.86 16.97 -1.09
CA ALA A 121 2.39 17.42 -2.40
C ALA A 121 1.36 18.56 -2.28
N LEU A 122 0.37 18.43 -1.40
CA LEU A 122 -0.62 19.48 -1.14
C LEU A 122 0.05 20.78 -0.66
N ASN A 123 1.00 20.69 0.24
CA ASN A 123 1.77 21.85 0.70
C ASN A 123 2.52 22.54 -0.45
N SER A 124 3.04 21.77 -1.39
CA SER A 124 3.79 22.27 -2.54
C SER A 124 2.89 22.87 -3.64
N LEU A 125 1.63 22.51 -3.72
CA LEU A 125 0.70 22.95 -4.76
C LEU A 125 0.62 24.49 -4.87
N LYS A 126 0.48 25.16 -3.75
CA LYS A 126 0.38 26.62 -3.68
C LYS A 126 1.67 27.34 -4.09
N ILE A 127 2.83 26.71 -3.85
CA ILE A 127 4.14 27.25 -4.23
C ILE A 127 4.37 27.07 -5.74
N LEU A 128 4.00 25.90 -6.28
CA LEU A 128 4.20 25.57 -7.68
C LEU A 128 3.32 26.40 -8.62
N LYS A 129 2.21 26.95 -8.13
CA LYS A 129 1.25 27.77 -8.90
C LYS A 129 0.86 27.10 -10.23
N THR A 130 0.54 25.81 -10.16
CA THR A 130 0.07 25.02 -11.29
C THR A 130 -1.33 24.51 -11.01
N ARG A 131 -2.00 23.96 -12.02
CA ARG A 131 -3.41 23.54 -11.92
C ARG A 131 -3.54 22.06 -12.19
N ILE A 132 -4.16 21.34 -11.26
CA ILE A 132 -4.48 19.92 -11.36
C ILE A 132 -5.89 19.64 -10.85
N LEU A 133 -6.49 18.55 -11.33
CA LEU A 133 -7.66 17.94 -10.74
C LEU A 133 -7.23 16.78 -9.86
N ILE A 134 -7.57 16.83 -8.58
CA ILE A 134 -7.49 15.69 -7.68
C ILE A 134 -8.89 15.08 -7.60
N VAL A 135 -9.06 13.84 -8.03
CA VAL A 135 -10.28 13.07 -7.83
C VAL A 135 -10.06 12.17 -6.63
N LEU A 136 -10.66 12.52 -5.51
CA LEU A 136 -10.64 11.73 -4.29
C LEU A 136 -11.76 10.70 -4.36
N ASN A 137 -11.38 9.44 -4.57
CA ASN A 137 -12.28 8.29 -4.59
C ASN A 137 -12.41 7.70 -3.18
N ASP A 138 -13.47 8.06 -2.49
CA ASP A 138 -13.74 7.65 -1.12
C ASP A 138 -14.74 6.49 -1.07
N ASN A 139 -14.27 5.32 -0.66
CA ASN A 139 -15.10 4.14 -0.41
C ASN A 139 -14.98 3.62 1.03
N GLY A 140 -14.27 4.34 1.91
CA GLY A 140 -14.05 3.99 3.32
C GLY A 140 -13.14 2.78 3.52
N MET A 141 -12.40 2.37 2.49
CA MET A 141 -11.61 1.14 2.54
C MET A 141 -10.27 1.26 1.81
N SER A 142 -9.22 0.80 2.47
CA SER A 142 -7.98 0.32 1.84
C SER A 142 -8.11 -1.19 1.48
N ILE A 143 -7.25 -2.05 1.97
CA ILE A 143 -7.51 -3.52 2.02
C ILE A 143 -8.57 -3.78 3.10
N SER A 144 -8.33 -3.28 4.32
CA SER A 144 -9.26 -3.21 5.44
C SER A 144 -9.99 -1.85 5.46
N PRO A 145 -10.98 -1.65 6.33
CA PRO A 145 -11.55 -0.31 6.55
C PRO A 145 -10.46 0.71 6.85
N THR A 146 -10.60 1.91 6.29
CA THR A 146 -9.67 3.02 6.52
C THR A 146 -9.76 3.48 7.97
N VAL A 147 -8.66 3.91 8.56
CA VAL A 147 -8.56 4.33 9.97
C VAL A 147 -7.97 5.73 10.10
N GLY A 148 -8.17 6.35 11.26
CA GLY A 148 -7.54 7.61 11.65
C GLY A 148 -8.37 8.86 11.34
N GLY A 149 -7.86 10.02 11.77
CA GLY A 149 -8.58 11.30 11.73
C GLY A 149 -8.98 11.75 10.32
N THR A 150 -8.16 11.46 9.30
CA THR A 150 -8.54 11.76 7.91
C THR A 150 -9.80 11.00 7.48
N HIS A 151 -9.93 9.74 7.90
CA HIS A 151 -11.14 8.95 7.63
C HIS A 151 -12.38 9.55 8.33
N GLU A 152 -12.24 10.02 9.57
CA GLU A 152 -13.32 10.67 10.30
C GLU A 152 -13.77 11.94 9.58
N VAL A 153 -12.84 12.82 9.20
CA VAL A 153 -13.11 14.04 8.42
C VAL A 153 -13.84 13.72 7.11
N LEU A 154 -13.37 12.75 6.35
CA LEU A 154 -14.02 12.36 5.08
C LEU A 154 -15.42 11.77 5.32
N SER A 155 -15.62 11.04 6.42
CA SER A 155 -16.94 10.50 6.80
C SER A 155 -17.92 11.59 7.18
N GLU A 156 -17.51 12.59 7.95
CA GLU A 156 -18.31 13.75 8.31
C GLU A 156 -18.72 14.57 7.07
N LEU A 157 -17.79 14.75 6.12
CA LEU A 157 -18.09 15.41 4.84
C LEU A 157 -19.13 14.63 4.01
N LYS A 158 -19.09 13.30 4.01
CA LYS A 158 -20.08 12.44 3.33
C LYS A 158 -21.48 12.56 3.94
N GLU A 159 -21.55 12.70 5.24
CA GLU A 159 -22.82 12.83 5.96
C GLU A 159 -23.41 14.25 5.87
N GLY A 160 -22.69 15.20 5.29
CA GLY A 160 -23.08 16.60 5.23
C GLY A 160 -23.02 17.32 6.59
N ASN A 161 -22.40 16.68 7.58
CA ASN A 161 -22.25 17.16 8.95
C ASN A 161 -20.87 17.80 9.21
N GLY A 162 -19.95 17.69 8.24
CA GLY A 162 -18.60 18.20 8.38
C GLY A 162 -18.60 19.72 8.60
N PRO A 163 -17.86 20.22 9.60
CA PRO A 163 -17.75 21.66 9.82
C PRO A 163 -17.10 22.31 8.58
N LEU A 164 -17.51 23.53 8.25
CA LEU A 164 -16.90 24.35 7.19
C LEU A 164 -15.36 24.43 7.31
N ALA A 165 -14.84 24.20 8.51
CA ALA A 165 -13.40 24.14 8.77
C ALA A 165 -12.67 23.03 8.02
N ASP A 166 -13.30 21.89 7.75
CA ASP A 166 -12.67 20.75 7.07
C ASP A 166 -12.52 21.01 5.58
N VAL A 167 -13.53 21.61 4.95
CA VAL A 167 -13.43 22.13 3.58
C VAL A 167 -12.36 23.22 3.49
N ALA A 168 -12.31 24.11 4.48
CA ALA A 168 -11.32 25.19 4.53
C ALA A 168 -9.88 24.70 4.58
N LEU A 169 -9.61 23.48 5.08
CA LEU A 169 -8.26 22.89 5.03
C LEU A 169 -7.79 22.72 3.59
N PHE A 170 -8.62 22.14 2.72
CA PHE A 170 -8.29 21.95 1.29
C PHE A 170 -8.13 23.29 0.56
N GLU A 171 -9.00 24.26 0.86
CA GLU A 171 -8.91 25.60 0.29
C GLU A 171 -7.61 26.33 0.72
N ARG A 172 -7.12 26.10 1.93
CA ARG A 172 -5.84 26.64 2.39
C ARG A 172 -4.64 26.11 1.62
N TYR A 173 -4.73 24.89 1.12
CA TYR A 173 -3.73 24.32 0.20
C TYR A 173 -3.86 24.86 -1.25
N GLY A 174 -4.91 25.63 -1.55
CA GLY A 174 -5.14 26.23 -2.88
C GLY A 174 -6.00 25.34 -3.79
N LEU A 175 -6.79 24.45 -3.20
CA LEU A 175 -7.75 23.61 -3.90
C LEU A 175 -9.16 24.20 -3.77
N HIS A 176 -9.91 24.22 -4.86
CA HIS A 176 -11.36 24.41 -4.80
C HIS A 176 -12.01 23.06 -4.52
N TYR A 177 -12.66 22.93 -3.35
CA TYR A 177 -13.33 21.69 -2.98
C TYR A 177 -14.69 21.60 -3.66
N MET A 178 -14.97 20.46 -4.29
CA MET A 178 -16.26 20.08 -4.87
C MET A 178 -16.66 18.70 -4.35
N GLY A 179 -17.80 18.59 -3.74
CA GLY A 179 -18.29 17.29 -3.24
C GLY A 179 -19.38 17.42 -2.19
N VAL A 180 -19.93 16.31 -1.79
CA VAL A 180 -19.61 14.93 -2.14
C VAL A 180 -20.57 14.48 -3.25
N TYR A 181 -20.06 13.80 -4.29
CA TYR A 181 -20.86 13.29 -5.40
C TYR A 181 -20.87 11.75 -5.39
N ASN A 182 -21.97 11.15 -5.89
CA ASN A 182 -22.05 9.70 -6.04
C ASN A 182 -21.22 9.24 -7.26
N GLY A 183 -20.07 8.62 -7.01
CA GLY A 183 -19.15 8.14 -8.01
C GLY A 183 -19.61 6.91 -8.82
N ASN A 184 -20.76 6.32 -8.45
CA ASN A 184 -21.40 5.24 -9.20
C ASN A 184 -22.69 5.71 -9.93
N ASP A 185 -22.95 7.02 -10.01
CA ASP A 185 -24.05 7.60 -10.77
C ASP A 185 -23.53 8.57 -11.85
N LEU A 186 -23.59 8.15 -13.10
CA LEU A 186 -23.15 8.97 -14.24
C LEU A 186 -23.97 10.27 -14.40
N SER A 187 -25.24 10.29 -13.98
CA SER A 187 -26.08 11.48 -14.08
C SER A 187 -25.63 12.59 -13.14
N GLU A 188 -24.99 12.24 -12.03
CA GLU A 188 -24.40 13.16 -11.07
C GLU A 188 -22.92 13.45 -11.41
N LEU A 189 -22.16 12.42 -11.80
CA LEU A 189 -20.73 12.54 -12.08
C LEU A 189 -20.40 13.41 -13.30
N LEU A 190 -21.13 13.24 -14.42
CA LEU A 190 -20.78 13.95 -15.65
C LEU A 190 -20.86 15.46 -15.51
N PRO A 191 -21.97 16.05 -14.97
CA PRO A 191 -22.03 17.49 -14.71
C PRO A 191 -20.96 17.98 -13.74
N ALA A 192 -20.68 17.22 -12.68
CA ALA A 192 -19.66 17.56 -11.69
C ALA A 192 -18.25 17.60 -12.32
N MET A 193 -17.90 16.61 -13.17
CA MET A 193 -16.62 16.58 -13.86
C MET A 193 -16.48 17.68 -14.93
N GLU A 194 -17.55 18.01 -15.67
CA GLU A 194 -17.56 19.13 -16.61
C GLU A 194 -17.35 20.45 -15.88
N GLN A 195 -17.99 20.65 -14.74
CA GLN A 195 -17.75 21.80 -13.88
C GLN A 195 -16.31 21.84 -13.37
N ALA A 196 -15.77 20.73 -12.87
CA ALA A 196 -14.40 20.63 -12.42
C ALA A 196 -13.41 20.98 -13.55
N LYS A 197 -13.63 20.44 -14.76
CA LYS A 197 -12.83 20.77 -15.96
C LYS A 197 -12.86 22.26 -16.28
N SER A 198 -14.02 22.89 -16.23
CA SER A 198 -14.15 24.34 -16.44
C SER A 198 -13.33 25.15 -15.43
N LEU A 199 -13.37 24.77 -14.17
CA LEU A 199 -12.62 25.43 -13.09
C LEU A 199 -11.10 25.27 -13.22
N LEU A 200 -10.61 24.20 -13.86
CA LEU A 200 -9.18 24.00 -14.12
C LEU A 200 -8.57 25.09 -15.00
N SER A 201 -9.37 25.89 -15.70
CA SER A 201 -8.88 27.07 -16.42
C SER A 201 -8.24 28.12 -15.49
N THR A 202 -8.66 28.18 -14.23
CA THR A 202 -8.26 29.21 -13.26
C THR A 202 -7.64 28.69 -11.98
N GLN A 203 -7.98 27.48 -11.53
CA GLN A 203 -7.60 26.96 -10.21
C GLN A 203 -7.49 25.44 -10.19
N SER A 204 -6.81 24.90 -9.17
CA SER A 204 -6.83 23.47 -8.89
C SER A 204 -8.12 23.07 -8.18
N VAL A 205 -8.58 21.86 -8.44
CA VAL A 205 -9.84 21.33 -7.91
C VAL A 205 -9.59 20.01 -7.18
N LEU A 206 -10.24 19.84 -6.04
CA LEU A 206 -10.42 18.55 -5.39
C LEU A 206 -11.87 18.14 -5.55
N LEU A 207 -12.10 17.13 -6.39
CA LEU A 207 -13.41 16.53 -6.61
C LEU A 207 -13.55 15.30 -5.71
N HIS A 208 -14.38 15.39 -4.67
CA HIS A 208 -14.63 14.31 -3.73
C HIS A 208 -15.82 13.48 -4.23
N VAL A 209 -15.57 12.21 -4.52
CA VAL A 209 -16.59 11.27 -4.97
C VAL A 209 -16.63 10.05 -4.05
N THR A 210 -17.83 9.57 -3.75
CA THR A 210 -18.02 8.32 -3.02
C THR A 210 -18.30 7.19 -3.99
N THR A 211 -17.66 6.05 -3.78
CA THR A 211 -17.91 4.85 -4.57
C THR A 211 -18.16 3.64 -3.69
N ARG A 212 -18.82 2.63 -4.25
CA ARG A 212 -19.03 1.36 -3.58
C ARG A 212 -18.07 0.31 -4.11
N LYS A 213 -17.14 -0.11 -3.29
CA LYS A 213 -16.16 -1.15 -3.65
C LYS A 213 -16.86 -2.45 -4.04
N GLY A 214 -16.61 -2.96 -5.24
CA GLY A 214 -17.27 -4.16 -5.77
C GLY A 214 -18.63 -3.91 -6.44
N GLN A 215 -18.99 -2.66 -6.71
CA GLN A 215 -20.26 -2.24 -7.31
C GLN A 215 -20.69 -3.14 -8.49
N GLY A 216 -21.96 -3.54 -8.49
CA GLY A 216 -22.55 -4.36 -9.55
C GLY A 216 -22.26 -5.88 -9.44
N TYR A 217 -21.48 -6.32 -8.44
CA TYR A 217 -21.25 -7.73 -8.18
C TYR A 217 -21.48 -8.07 -6.70
N VAL A 218 -22.65 -8.61 -6.39
CA VAL A 218 -23.13 -8.84 -5.01
C VAL A 218 -22.09 -9.52 -4.10
N PHE A 219 -21.38 -10.51 -4.61
CA PHE A 219 -20.34 -11.20 -3.82
C PHE A 219 -19.21 -10.26 -3.42
N CYS A 220 -18.75 -9.36 -4.31
CA CYS A 220 -17.72 -8.38 -4.01
C CYS A 220 -18.23 -7.27 -3.08
N GLU A 221 -19.49 -6.87 -3.23
CA GLU A 221 -20.11 -5.85 -2.38
C GLU A 221 -20.26 -6.31 -0.94
N GLN A 222 -20.56 -7.58 -0.73
CA GLN A 222 -20.71 -8.18 0.60
C GLN A 222 -19.36 -8.48 1.28
N ARG A 223 -18.31 -8.74 0.50
CA ARG A 223 -17.00 -9.14 0.99
C ARG A 223 -15.87 -8.40 0.25
N PRO A 224 -15.86 -7.05 0.29
CA PRO A 224 -14.87 -6.24 -0.41
C PRO A 224 -13.43 -6.48 0.09
N ASP A 225 -13.27 -6.83 1.37
CA ASP A 225 -12.03 -7.26 2.01
C ASP A 225 -11.42 -8.49 1.32
N ARG A 226 -12.22 -9.52 1.07
CA ARG A 226 -11.78 -10.79 0.44
C ARG A 226 -11.62 -10.71 -1.07
N THR A 227 -12.18 -9.70 -1.69
CA THR A 227 -12.17 -9.52 -3.14
C THR A 227 -11.35 -8.31 -3.60
N HIS A 228 -10.64 -7.67 -2.66
CA HIS A 228 -9.67 -6.63 -2.99
C HIS A 228 -8.60 -7.20 -3.94
N GLY A 229 -7.89 -8.24 -3.53
CA GLY A 229 -6.98 -9.02 -4.36
C GLY A 229 -7.47 -10.45 -4.54
N VAL A 230 -7.79 -10.84 -5.76
CA VAL A 230 -8.12 -12.23 -6.09
C VAL A 230 -6.86 -12.92 -6.58
N SER A 231 -6.49 -14.02 -5.91
CA SER A 231 -5.40 -14.90 -6.37
C SER A 231 -5.98 -16.24 -6.81
N PRO A 232 -5.42 -16.89 -7.85
CA PRO A 232 -5.73 -18.29 -8.12
C PRO A 232 -5.42 -19.12 -6.87
N ASN A 233 -6.25 -20.12 -6.57
CA ASN A 233 -6.01 -21.04 -5.46
C ASN A 233 -4.58 -21.61 -5.53
N ARG A 234 -3.78 -21.37 -4.50
CA ARG A 234 -2.44 -21.94 -4.35
C ARG A 234 -2.46 -22.88 -3.15
N PRO A 235 -1.96 -24.11 -3.29
CA PRO A 235 -1.67 -24.95 -2.14
C PRO A 235 -0.46 -24.39 -1.39
N GLY A 236 -0.53 -24.31 -0.08
CA GLY A 236 0.57 -23.87 0.79
C GLY A 236 0.03 -23.21 2.06
N LYS A 237 0.83 -23.27 3.12
CA LYS A 237 0.58 -22.48 4.33
C LYS A 237 1.21 -21.12 4.15
N GLU A 238 0.55 -20.08 4.60
CA GLU A 238 1.09 -18.73 4.56
C GLU A 238 1.85 -18.42 5.86
N TYR A 239 3.03 -17.82 5.72
CA TYR A 239 3.79 -17.31 6.87
C TYR A 239 3.01 -16.26 7.66
N SER A 240 2.16 -15.47 6.99
CA SER A 240 1.32 -14.48 7.64
C SER A 240 0.35 -15.08 8.67
N ALA A 241 -0.23 -16.27 8.41
CA ALA A 241 -1.05 -16.96 9.40
C ALA A 241 -0.21 -17.37 10.63
N ALA A 242 0.99 -17.90 10.39
CA ALA A 242 1.92 -18.27 11.47
C ALA A 242 2.38 -17.04 12.29
N LEU A 243 2.56 -15.88 11.65
CA LEU A 243 2.87 -14.63 12.34
C LEU A 243 1.78 -14.25 13.33
N GLY A 244 0.53 -14.17 12.90
CA GLY A 244 -0.59 -13.78 13.77
C GLY A 244 -0.80 -14.73 14.94
N GLU A 245 -0.74 -16.05 14.69
CA GLU A 245 -0.85 -17.07 15.72
C GLU A 245 0.29 -16.96 16.76
N GLU A 246 1.54 -16.86 16.31
CA GLU A 246 2.69 -16.84 17.19
C GLU A 246 2.77 -15.54 18.01
N LEU A 247 2.51 -14.37 17.38
CA LEU A 247 2.49 -13.10 18.11
C LEU A 247 1.37 -13.07 19.15
N THR A 248 0.21 -13.64 18.87
CA THR A 248 -0.88 -13.75 19.84
C THR A 248 -0.44 -14.59 21.03
N ALA A 249 0.18 -15.75 20.78
CA ALA A 249 0.67 -16.63 21.86
C ALA A 249 1.82 -16.02 22.67
N LEU A 250 2.67 -15.20 22.06
CA LEU A 250 3.72 -14.45 22.76
C LEU A 250 3.12 -13.35 23.64
N ALA A 251 2.14 -12.60 23.12
CA ALA A 251 1.50 -11.51 23.84
C ALA A 251 0.65 -11.94 25.04
N GLU A 252 0.17 -13.20 25.06
CA GLU A 252 -0.46 -13.81 26.24
C GLU A 252 0.52 -13.93 27.41
N LYS A 253 1.81 -14.07 27.12
CA LYS A 253 2.86 -14.31 28.12
C LYS A 253 3.65 -13.05 28.46
N ASP A 254 3.77 -12.12 27.51
CA ASP A 254 4.53 -10.88 27.68
C ASP A 254 3.68 -9.67 27.32
N PRO A 255 3.27 -8.85 28.31
CA PRO A 255 2.46 -7.65 28.08
C PRO A 255 3.19 -6.54 27.32
N ARG A 256 4.51 -6.63 27.15
CA ARG A 256 5.29 -5.65 26.40
C ARG A 256 5.11 -5.80 24.87
N ILE A 257 4.65 -6.96 24.39
CA ILE A 257 4.51 -7.23 22.97
C ILE A 257 3.37 -6.41 22.37
N VAL A 258 3.70 -5.68 21.32
CA VAL A 258 2.83 -4.78 20.58
C VAL A 258 2.94 -5.11 19.07
N ALA A 259 1.83 -5.11 18.35
CA ALA A 259 1.82 -5.27 16.91
C ALA A 259 1.57 -3.92 16.22
N VAL A 260 2.42 -3.57 15.24
CA VAL A 260 2.29 -2.36 14.43
C VAL A 260 2.25 -2.76 12.95
N THR A 261 1.37 -2.15 12.18
CA THR A 261 1.30 -2.35 10.72
C THR A 261 0.77 -1.12 10.01
N ALA A 262 1.01 -1.03 8.69
CA ALA A 262 0.56 0.06 7.84
C ALA A 262 -0.50 -0.43 6.83
N ALA A 263 -1.78 -0.43 7.22
CA ALA A 263 -2.95 -0.85 6.44
C ALA A 263 -2.94 -2.33 5.98
N MET A 264 -2.22 -3.21 6.69
CA MET A 264 -2.02 -4.59 6.28
C MET A 264 -2.48 -5.64 7.31
N THR A 265 -3.34 -5.28 8.26
CA THR A 265 -3.78 -6.15 9.36
C THR A 265 -4.24 -7.53 8.88
N ASP A 266 -5.10 -7.61 7.86
CA ASP A 266 -5.65 -8.87 7.37
C ASP A 266 -4.65 -9.64 6.50
N SER A 267 -3.93 -8.93 5.63
CA SER A 267 -2.99 -9.56 4.70
C SER A 267 -1.72 -10.10 5.35
N LEU A 268 -1.40 -9.63 6.55
CA LEU A 268 -0.30 -10.10 7.40
C LEU A 268 -0.76 -11.06 8.50
N GLY A 269 -2.03 -11.48 8.48
CA GLY A 269 -2.56 -12.44 9.43
C GLY A 269 -2.67 -11.93 10.88
N LEU A 270 -2.61 -10.61 11.09
CA LEU A 270 -2.61 -9.99 12.42
C LEU A 270 -4.00 -9.91 13.09
N ARG A 271 -5.07 -10.25 12.38
CA ARG A 271 -6.44 -10.16 12.92
C ARG A 271 -6.64 -10.87 14.26
N PRO A 272 -6.11 -12.07 14.50
CA PRO A 272 -6.20 -12.72 15.82
C PRO A 272 -5.59 -11.87 16.94
N PHE A 273 -4.41 -11.29 16.73
CA PHE A 273 -3.77 -10.39 17.68
C PHE A 273 -4.59 -9.13 17.95
N PHE A 274 -5.07 -8.48 16.89
CA PHE A 274 -5.91 -7.28 16.98
C PHE A 274 -7.21 -7.51 17.76
N ASN A 275 -7.81 -8.68 17.59
CA ASN A 275 -9.02 -9.06 18.34
C ASN A 275 -8.74 -9.37 19.81
N ALA A 276 -7.61 -10.03 20.09
CA ALA A 276 -7.24 -10.44 21.45
C ALA A 276 -6.67 -9.28 22.28
N PHE A 277 -5.94 -8.37 21.66
CA PHE A 277 -5.19 -7.30 22.33
C PHE A 277 -5.36 -5.94 21.64
N PRO A 278 -6.58 -5.40 21.53
CA PRO A 278 -6.85 -4.17 20.79
C PRO A 278 -6.04 -2.96 21.29
N GLU A 279 -5.73 -2.88 22.59
CA GLU A 279 -4.93 -1.80 23.19
C GLU A 279 -3.42 -1.88 22.85
N ARG A 280 -2.99 -2.98 22.25
CA ARG A 280 -1.59 -3.24 21.86
C ARG A 280 -1.42 -3.48 20.36
N ALA A 281 -2.42 -3.13 19.60
CA ALA A 281 -2.50 -3.37 18.17
C ALA A 281 -2.73 -2.05 17.42
N PHE A 282 -1.77 -1.66 16.57
CA PHE A 282 -1.78 -0.38 15.88
C PHE A 282 -1.73 -0.59 14.35
N ASP A 283 -2.84 -0.31 13.69
CA ASP A 283 -2.87 -0.11 12.24
C ASP A 283 -2.90 1.42 11.99
N VAL A 284 -1.82 1.94 11.43
CA VAL A 284 -1.65 3.38 11.26
C VAL A 284 -2.12 3.89 9.89
N GLY A 285 -2.78 3.05 9.09
CA GLY A 285 -3.08 3.35 7.69
C GLY A 285 -1.84 3.21 6.81
N ILE A 286 -1.88 3.71 5.57
CA ILE A 286 -0.74 3.62 4.64
C ILE A 286 0.29 4.71 5.01
N CYS A 287 0.99 4.52 6.13
CA CYS A 287 1.95 5.46 6.74
C CYS A 287 3.16 4.68 7.26
N GLU A 288 3.95 4.15 6.36
CA GLU A 288 5.05 3.22 6.66
C GLU A 288 6.14 3.86 7.52
N GLU A 289 6.50 5.11 7.23
CA GLU A 289 7.48 5.90 7.98
C GLU A 289 7.01 6.13 9.42
N HIS A 290 5.75 6.55 9.58
CA HIS A 290 5.14 6.74 10.90
C HIS A 290 5.11 5.43 11.72
N ALA A 291 4.76 4.30 11.09
CA ALA A 291 4.76 2.99 11.74
C ALA A 291 6.16 2.63 12.29
N CYS A 292 7.21 2.94 11.53
CA CYS A 292 8.59 2.69 11.93
C CYS A 292 8.98 3.54 13.15
N VAL A 293 8.75 4.86 13.10
CA VAL A 293 9.06 5.79 14.21
C VAL A 293 8.23 5.47 15.46
N LEU A 294 6.93 5.15 15.29
CA LEU A 294 6.07 4.73 16.40
C LEU A 294 6.63 3.47 17.09
N SER A 295 7.09 2.49 16.29
CA SER A 295 7.72 1.28 16.83
C SER A 295 9.01 1.60 17.57
N ALA A 296 9.85 2.49 17.03
CA ALA A 296 11.06 2.95 17.71
C ALA A 296 10.73 3.59 19.07
N ALA A 297 9.77 4.51 19.10
CA ALA A 297 9.38 5.22 20.32
C ALA A 297 8.75 4.28 21.37
N LEU A 298 7.93 3.32 20.97
CA LEU A 298 7.41 2.30 21.87
C LEU A 298 8.54 1.48 22.52
N ALA A 299 9.59 1.18 21.76
CA ALA A 299 10.75 0.44 22.29
C ALA A 299 11.57 1.24 23.30
N THR A 300 11.64 2.59 23.18
CA THR A 300 12.31 3.45 24.18
C THR A 300 11.64 3.37 25.55
N GLU A 301 10.34 3.12 25.60
CA GLU A 301 9.55 2.98 26.83
C GLU A 301 9.42 1.53 27.30
N GLY A 302 10.27 0.63 26.80
CA GLY A 302 10.36 -0.75 27.25
C GLY A 302 9.30 -1.69 26.65
N MET A 303 8.53 -1.25 25.68
CA MET A 303 7.68 -2.14 24.89
C MET A 303 8.53 -2.94 23.90
N HIS A 304 7.96 -4.03 23.38
CA HIS A 304 8.59 -4.84 22.34
C HIS A 304 7.71 -4.87 21.09
N PRO A 305 7.84 -3.88 20.21
CA PRO A 305 7.03 -3.78 19.01
C PRO A 305 7.49 -4.76 17.92
N TYR A 306 6.50 -5.39 17.28
CA TYR A 306 6.63 -6.16 16.05
C TYR A 306 6.00 -5.35 14.92
N TYR A 307 6.85 -4.70 14.13
CA TYR A 307 6.43 -3.96 12.95
C TYR A 307 6.35 -4.91 11.75
N ALA A 308 5.12 -5.26 11.38
CA ALA A 308 4.85 -6.17 10.27
C ALA A 308 4.51 -5.39 8.99
N ILE A 309 5.25 -5.69 7.92
CA ILE A 309 5.19 -4.95 6.65
C ILE A 309 5.65 -5.83 5.49
N TYR A 310 5.18 -5.54 4.26
CA TYR A 310 5.74 -6.16 3.07
C TYR A 310 7.12 -5.59 2.75
N SER A 311 8.00 -6.46 2.27
CA SER A 311 9.38 -6.09 1.89
C SER A 311 9.43 -4.87 0.96
N THR A 312 8.59 -4.85 -0.07
CA THR A 312 8.55 -3.74 -1.02
C THR A 312 8.11 -2.40 -0.38
N PHE A 313 7.22 -2.43 0.64
CA PHE A 313 6.74 -1.21 1.29
C PHE A 313 7.69 -0.70 2.37
N LEU A 314 8.50 -1.57 2.99
CA LEU A 314 9.52 -1.15 3.94
C LEU A 314 10.56 -0.20 3.31
N GLN A 315 10.74 -0.23 1.99
CA GLN A 315 11.63 0.70 1.28
C GLN A 315 11.31 2.17 1.59
N ARG A 316 10.02 2.48 1.85
CA ARG A 316 9.57 3.85 2.14
C ARG A 316 10.05 4.35 3.50
N ALA A 317 10.23 3.46 4.47
CA ALA A 317 10.70 3.77 5.82
C ALA A 317 12.20 3.45 6.01
N TYR A 318 13.00 3.47 4.95
CA TYR A 318 14.42 3.09 5.03
C TYR A 318 15.25 4.05 5.88
N ASP A 319 14.97 5.35 5.82
CA ASP A 319 15.63 6.34 6.65
C ASP A 319 15.34 6.11 8.15
N GLU A 320 14.07 5.85 8.49
CA GLU A 320 13.61 5.61 9.85
C GLU A 320 14.17 4.29 10.41
N VAL A 321 14.35 3.27 9.55
CA VAL A 321 15.05 2.03 9.93
C VAL A 321 16.48 2.33 10.37
N ILE A 322 17.20 3.14 9.60
CA ILE A 322 18.60 3.52 9.91
C ILE A 322 18.67 4.42 11.12
N HIS A 323 17.97 5.53 11.08
CA HIS A 323 18.12 6.63 12.02
C HIS A 323 17.37 6.40 13.33
N ASP A 324 16.08 6.04 13.24
CA ASP A 324 15.21 6.02 14.42
C ASP A 324 15.29 4.70 15.17
N VAL A 325 15.47 3.56 14.48
CA VAL A 325 15.53 2.25 15.12
C VAL A 325 16.98 1.78 15.32
N CYS A 326 17.70 1.57 14.22
CA CYS A 326 19.00 0.88 14.27
C CYS A 326 20.13 1.80 14.81
N GLY A 327 20.11 3.10 14.48
CA GLY A 327 21.03 4.08 15.01
C GLY A 327 21.00 4.20 16.54
N GLN A 328 19.84 3.96 17.14
CA GLN A 328 19.60 3.94 18.58
C GLN A 328 19.66 2.52 19.19
N ASN A 329 19.88 1.50 18.37
CA ASN A 329 19.91 0.08 18.79
C ASN A 329 18.65 -0.35 19.55
N LEU A 330 17.47 0.05 19.10
CA LEU A 330 16.21 -0.23 19.77
C LEU A 330 15.68 -1.63 19.41
N PRO A 331 15.15 -2.40 20.36
CA PRO A 331 14.70 -3.78 20.13
C PRO A 331 13.30 -3.83 19.48
N ALA A 332 13.13 -3.18 18.36
CA ALA A 332 11.94 -3.28 17.52
C ALA A 332 12.14 -4.38 16.46
N THR A 333 11.24 -5.34 16.40
CA THR A 333 11.32 -6.48 15.48
C THR A 333 10.61 -6.14 14.16
N PHE A 334 11.32 -6.17 13.06
CA PHE A 334 10.74 -6.06 11.71
C PHE A 334 10.31 -7.45 11.21
N CYS A 335 9.02 -7.63 10.95
CA CYS A 335 8.46 -8.82 10.32
C CYS A 335 8.22 -8.52 8.83
N ILE A 336 9.20 -8.88 7.98
CA ILE A 336 9.25 -8.49 6.58
C ILE A 336 8.66 -9.60 5.71
N ASP A 337 7.39 -9.45 5.37
CA ASP A 337 6.62 -10.40 4.55
C ASP A 337 6.84 -10.16 3.04
N ARG A 338 6.53 -11.15 2.20
CA ARG A 338 6.73 -11.12 0.74
C ARG A 338 8.17 -10.81 0.34
N ALA A 339 9.14 -11.27 1.10
CA ALA A 339 10.54 -11.18 0.74
C ALA A 339 10.87 -12.07 -0.47
N GLY A 340 11.71 -11.59 -1.37
CA GLY A 340 12.07 -12.29 -2.61
C GLY A 340 11.04 -12.09 -3.73
N ILE A 341 10.89 -13.11 -4.57
CA ILE A 341 10.01 -13.07 -5.75
C ILE A 341 8.60 -13.48 -5.34
N THR A 342 7.65 -12.55 -5.42
CA THR A 342 6.24 -12.79 -5.06
C THR A 342 5.37 -13.20 -6.25
N GLY A 343 5.88 -13.08 -7.47
CA GLY A 343 5.24 -13.53 -8.70
C GLY A 343 3.98 -12.78 -9.07
N ALA A 344 2.85 -13.20 -8.51
CA ALA A 344 1.52 -12.72 -8.90
C ALA A 344 1.23 -11.24 -8.62
N ASP A 345 1.96 -10.59 -7.71
CA ASP A 345 1.72 -9.20 -7.33
C ASP A 345 2.30 -8.18 -8.33
N GLY A 346 3.00 -8.67 -9.36
CA GLY A 346 3.55 -7.85 -10.43
C GLY A 346 4.93 -7.25 -10.09
N GLU A 347 5.50 -6.53 -11.05
CA GLU A 347 6.87 -6.02 -10.96
C GLU A 347 7.09 -4.97 -9.85
N THR A 348 6.02 -4.28 -9.44
CA THR A 348 6.08 -3.21 -8.43
C THR A 348 6.08 -3.73 -6.99
N HIS A 349 5.78 -5.01 -6.77
CA HIS A 349 5.58 -5.60 -5.43
C HIS A 349 6.58 -6.72 -5.10
N GLN A 350 7.68 -6.84 -5.86
CA GLN A 350 8.72 -7.83 -5.57
C GLN A 350 9.58 -7.39 -4.39
N GLY A 351 9.84 -8.31 -3.45
CA GLY A 351 10.66 -8.07 -2.26
C GLY A 351 12.15 -8.39 -2.50
N VAL A 352 12.74 -7.88 -3.57
CA VAL A 352 14.10 -8.29 -4.01
C VAL A 352 15.19 -7.33 -3.55
N PHE A 353 14.86 -6.18 -2.99
CA PHE A 353 15.84 -5.15 -2.63
C PHE A 353 16.19 -5.13 -1.13
N ASP A 354 15.39 -5.75 -0.27
CA ASP A 354 15.51 -5.67 1.19
C ASP A 354 16.89 -6.07 1.70
N LEU A 355 17.43 -7.20 1.26
CA LEU A 355 18.79 -7.60 1.64
C LEU A 355 19.85 -6.58 1.25
N SER A 356 19.72 -5.97 0.08
CA SER A 356 20.70 -5.02 -0.43
C SER A 356 20.73 -3.72 0.38
N TYR A 357 19.59 -3.19 0.80
CA TYR A 357 19.54 -1.96 1.56
C TYR A 357 19.60 -2.15 3.08
N LEU A 358 19.20 -3.32 3.60
CA LEU A 358 19.27 -3.61 5.04
C LEU A 358 20.67 -4.12 5.47
N ALA A 359 21.40 -4.83 4.61
CA ALA A 359 22.69 -5.39 4.97
C ALA A 359 23.73 -4.35 5.48
N PRO A 360 23.81 -3.12 4.97
CA PRO A 360 24.76 -2.13 5.47
C PRO A 360 24.28 -1.39 6.74
N VAL A 361 23.04 -1.62 7.22
CA VAL A 361 22.49 -0.91 8.35
C VAL A 361 23.14 -1.40 9.66
N PRO A 362 23.74 -0.49 10.47
CA PRO A 362 24.39 -0.89 11.70
C PRO A 362 23.39 -1.40 12.73
N ASN A 363 23.85 -2.30 13.60
CA ASN A 363 23.07 -2.92 14.67
C ASN A 363 21.91 -3.83 14.20
N LEU A 364 21.58 -3.86 12.92
CA LEU A 364 20.50 -4.69 12.40
C LEU A 364 20.94 -6.15 12.24
N THR A 365 20.15 -7.07 12.78
CA THR A 365 20.34 -8.51 12.56
C THR A 365 19.30 -9.03 11.60
N ILE A 366 19.71 -9.55 10.45
CA ILE A 366 18.80 -10.11 9.45
C ILE A 366 18.68 -11.61 9.66
N ALA A 367 17.45 -12.09 9.87
CA ALA A 367 17.12 -13.50 10.02
C ALA A 367 16.23 -13.97 8.85
N ILE A 368 16.52 -15.16 8.31
CA ILE A 368 15.83 -15.72 7.14
C ILE A 368 15.45 -17.15 7.47
N PRO A 369 14.18 -17.45 7.78
CA PRO A 369 13.73 -18.79 8.10
C PRO A 369 13.63 -19.67 6.85
N SER A 370 14.02 -20.92 6.94
CA SER A 370 13.90 -21.92 5.87
C SER A 370 12.50 -22.55 5.80
N ASN A 371 11.73 -22.47 6.88
CA ASN A 371 10.38 -23.02 6.97
C ASN A 371 9.57 -22.32 8.08
N ILE A 372 8.27 -22.62 8.17
CA ILE A 372 7.36 -22.00 9.15
C ILE A 372 7.73 -22.34 10.60
N SER A 373 8.23 -23.54 10.86
CA SER A 373 8.63 -23.95 12.22
C SER A 373 9.83 -23.12 12.72
N GLU A 374 10.81 -22.88 11.85
CA GLU A 374 11.97 -22.04 12.16
C GLU A 374 11.55 -20.56 12.30
N PHE A 375 10.64 -20.07 11.45
CA PHE A 375 10.08 -18.74 11.57
C PHE A 375 9.46 -18.47 12.95
N ARG A 376 8.64 -19.39 13.45
CA ARG A 376 8.06 -19.30 14.80
C ARG A 376 9.14 -19.27 15.89
N ALA A 377 10.22 -20.03 15.71
CA ALA A 377 11.36 -20.00 16.62
C ALA A 377 12.09 -18.66 16.60
N MET A 378 12.29 -18.06 15.43
CA MET A 378 12.89 -16.73 15.28
C MET A 378 12.03 -15.64 15.91
N LEU A 379 10.69 -15.70 15.79
CA LEU A 379 9.77 -14.78 16.47
C LEU A 379 9.86 -14.89 17.99
N ARG A 380 9.97 -16.11 18.53
CA ARG A 380 10.18 -16.29 19.98
C ARG A 380 11.52 -15.76 20.44
N LEU A 381 12.56 -15.99 19.67
CA LEU A 381 13.91 -15.53 19.99
C LEU A 381 14.00 -14.00 19.97
N SER A 382 13.32 -13.34 19.02
CA SER A 382 13.33 -11.89 18.89
C SER A 382 12.74 -11.19 20.12
N ALA A 383 11.79 -11.81 20.84
CA ALA A 383 11.19 -11.25 22.07
C ALA A 383 12.20 -10.99 23.20
N SER A 384 13.37 -11.60 23.16
CA SER A 384 14.45 -11.38 24.12
C SER A 384 15.74 -10.84 23.50
N TYR A 385 15.73 -10.56 22.21
CA TYR A 385 16.90 -10.08 21.51
C TYR A 385 17.14 -8.58 21.78
N PRO A 386 18.35 -8.17 22.20
CA PRO A 386 18.60 -6.81 22.71
C PRO A 386 18.88 -5.77 21.62
N ALA A 387 18.78 -6.12 20.35
CA ALA A 387 19.03 -5.26 19.20
C ALA A 387 17.90 -5.42 18.18
N PRO A 388 17.75 -4.54 17.17
CA PRO A 388 16.69 -4.67 16.18
C PRO A 388 16.90 -5.90 15.28
N PRO A 389 15.98 -6.88 15.28
CA PRO A 389 16.01 -7.99 14.34
C PRO A 389 15.06 -7.71 13.17
N ALA A 390 15.48 -8.08 11.96
CA ALA A 390 14.66 -8.12 10.75
C ALA A 390 14.46 -9.58 10.32
N ILE A 391 13.28 -10.12 10.53
CA ILE A 391 12.91 -11.47 10.10
C ILE A 391 12.22 -11.34 8.75
N ARG A 392 12.90 -11.74 7.66
CA ARG A 392 12.37 -11.68 6.32
C ARG A 392 11.94 -13.05 5.81
N TYR A 393 10.76 -13.16 5.25
CA TYR A 393 10.17 -14.44 4.85
C TYR A 393 9.31 -14.28 3.58
N PRO A 394 9.20 -15.36 2.76
CA PRO A 394 8.35 -15.33 1.58
C PRO A 394 6.87 -15.42 1.97
N ARG A 395 5.99 -15.27 1.00
CA ARG A 395 4.54 -15.37 1.21
C ARG A 395 4.10 -16.77 1.67
N GLU A 396 4.58 -17.81 0.99
CA GLU A 396 4.17 -19.20 1.18
C GLU A 396 5.35 -20.04 1.67
N GLY A 397 5.07 -21.05 2.48
CA GLY A 397 6.07 -21.97 2.99
C GLY A 397 5.44 -23.27 3.44
N GLU A 398 6.29 -24.15 3.93
CA GLU A 398 5.91 -25.44 4.48
C GLU A 398 6.35 -25.55 5.94
N GLU A 399 5.64 -26.36 6.72
CA GLU A 399 6.16 -26.79 8.00
C GLU A 399 7.37 -27.71 7.74
N GLY A 400 8.41 -27.55 8.53
CA GLY A 400 9.63 -28.33 8.40
C GLY A 400 10.13 -28.86 9.73
N GLU A 401 11.23 -29.59 9.68
CA GLU A 401 11.93 -29.98 10.90
C GLU A 401 12.43 -28.73 11.61
N PHE A 402 12.23 -28.72 12.92
CA PHE A 402 12.75 -27.66 13.77
C PHE A 402 14.25 -27.88 13.99
N LEU A 403 15.05 -27.01 13.45
CA LEU A 403 16.46 -26.89 13.83
C LEU A 403 16.60 -25.83 14.92
N PRO A 404 17.33 -26.09 16.00
CA PRO A 404 17.54 -25.08 17.05
C PRO A 404 18.16 -23.81 16.45
N VAL A 405 17.49 -22.69 16.63
CA VAL A 405 17.99 -21.38 16.21
C VAL A 405 18.80 -20.77 17.35
N GLU A 406 20.10 -20.60 17.14
CA GLU A 406 21.00 -19.93 18.08
C GLU A 406 21.77 -18.82 17.36
N ILE A 407 21.80 -17.63 17.96
CA ILE A 407 22.49 -16.47 17.37
C ILE A 407 23.99 -16.75 17.26
N GLY A 408 24.54 -16.45 16.09
CA GLY A 408 25.97 -16.66 15.83
C GLY A 408 26.39 -18.10 15.55
N LYS A 409 25.44 -19.02 15.45
CA LYS A 409 25.71 -20.44 15.12
C LYS A 409 25.07 -20.83 13.79
N PHE A 410 25.76 -21.70 13.08
CA PHE A 410 25.26 -22.34 11.85
C PHE A 410 24.76 -23.75 12.17
N ALA A 411 23.63 -24.14 11.62
CA ALA A 411 23.20 -25.53 11.60
C ALA A 411 23.87 -26.27 10.43
N VAL A 412 24.48 -27.43 10.71
CA VAL A 412 25.05 -28.25 9.65
C VAL A 412 23.95 -29.15 9.09
N LEU A 413 23.45 -28.78 7.90
CA LEU A 413 22.39 -29.55 7.21
C LEU A 413 22.93 -30.80 6.54
N ARG A 414 24.16 -30.77 6.05
CA ARG A 414 24.82 -31.89 5.38
C ARG A 414 26.32 -31.79 5.58
N SER A 415 26.96 -32.88 5.96
CA SER A 415 28.42 -32.99 6.06
C SER A 415 28.92 -34.08 5.13
N ASN A 416 29.86 -33.71 4.25
CA ASN A 416 30.63 -34.63 3.39
C ASN A 416 32.10 -34.30 3.56
N THR A 417 32.98 -35.25 3.19
CA THR A 417 34.44 -35.04 3.13
C THR A 417 34.84 -34.28 1.86
N THR A 418 34.50 -32.99 1.80
CA THR A 418 34.84 -32.14 0.64
C THR A 418 35.48 -30.85 1.13
N ASP A 419 36.34 -30.26 0.29
CA ASP A 419 37.03 -28.99 0.56
C ASP A 419 36.15 -27.75 0.31
N ILE A 420 34.85 -27.95 0.04
CA ILE A 420 33.90 -26.86 -0.25
C ILE A 420 32.88 -26.75 0.87
N ILE A 421 32.78 -25.56 1.45
CA ILE A 421 31.73 -25.19 2.43
C ILE A 421 30.72 -24.26 1.73
N ILE A 422 29.44 -24.61 1.77
CA ILE A 422 28.38 -23.79 1.24
C ILE A 422 27.58 -23.24 2.43
N TYR A 423 27.52 -21.92 2.56
CA TYR A 423 26.63 -21.23 3.47
C TYR A 423 25.32 -20.92 2.76
N ALA A 424 24.19 -21.33 3.32
CA ALA A 424 22.88 -21.04 2.78
C ALA A 424 22.03 -20.32 3.84
N ALA A 425 21.15 -19.44 3.38
CA ALA A 425 20.19 -18.72 4.21
C ALA A 425 18.82 -18.74 3.55
N GLY A 426 17.78 -19.14 4.28
CA GLY A 426 16.38 -19.16 3.86
C GLY A 426 15.88 -20.41 3.21
#